data_25e0dd4e18fc6594d516011bf7d66ac6
#
_entry.id   25e0dd4e18fc6594d516011bf7d66ac6
#
_cell.length_a   1.000
_cell.length_b   1.000
_cell.length_c   1.000
_cell.angle_alpha   90.00
_cell.angle_beta   90.00
_cell.angle_gamma   90.00
#
_symmetry.space_group_name_H-M   'P 1'
#
loop_
_entity.id
_entity.type
_entity.pdbx_description
1 polymer ?
#
loop_
_entity_poly.entity_id
_entity_poly.type
_entity_poly.pdbx_seq_one_letter_code
_entity_poly.pdbx_strand_id
1 'polypeptide(L)'
;MSPSLAIIGFYFGRWPAWIEFFVETCKWNPDIHWFIYTDCGSPENRADNVLIRHISFADYKALARRRTGITADPDNPYKLCDLRPAQGHIHADDIAGYDFFGFGDLDVFYGRIRGIFTDALFNAHDVLSTHPEIVSGHFAVLRNTEELRRAYELMPAFDHWMHKPDYFRVDDREFAHLFEPAGALAHLRTRFVEEYSTILSPRGWHDGTMNYPLRWLWKNGRLTNSADGAREFLYLHVMRWKSLRHAAATPAATEGAWTRLDRIVKFDWRRAGRDGFCISPDGITAAATAGLRDGDF
;
A
#
# COMPACT_ATOMS: atom_id res chain seq x y z
N MET A 1 -20.31 5.10 -15.15
CA MET A 1 -20.07 4.68 -13.74
C MET A 1 -18.57 4.65 -13.53
N SER A 2 -18.10 5.09 -12.39
CA SER A 2 -16.68 4.99 -12.04
C SER A 2 -16.27 3.53 -11.92
N PRO A 3 -15.09 3.14 -12.42
CA PRO A 3 -14.61 1.76 -12.32
C PRO A 3 -14.48 1.33 -10.85
N SER A 4 -14.97 0.15 -10.52
CA SER A 4 -14.91 -0.42 -9.19
C SER A 4 -13.50 -0.95 -8.88
N LEU A 5 -13.04 -0.79 -7.62
CA LEU A 5 -11.69 -1.16 -7.20
C LEU A 5 -11.70 -1.95 -5.89
N ALA A 6 -11.02 -3.09 -5.89
CA ALA A 6 -10.73 -3.89 -4.71
C ALA A 6 -9.22 -3.86 -4.41
N ILE A 7 -8.84 -3.51 -3.20
CA ILE A 7 -7.45 -3.60 -2.72
C ILE A 7 -7.31 -4.82 -1.81
N ILE A 8 -6.35 -5.67 -2.11
CA ILE A 8 -6.07 -6.89 -1.35
C ILE A 8 -4.88 -6.62 -0.43
N GLY A 9 -5.06 -6.89 0.86
CA GLY A 9 -4.02 -6.83 1.86
C GLY A 9 -4.03 -8.08 2.72
N PHE A 10 -2.91 -8.37 3.35
CA PHE A 10 -2.81 -9.45 4.34
C PHE A 10 -1.95 -9.00 5.52
N TYR A 11 -2.25 -9.50 6.70
CA TYR A 11 -1.47 -9.24 7.89
C TYR A 11 -1.69 -10.33 8.93
N PHE A 12 -0.63 -10.90 9.48
CA PHE A 12 -0.70 -12.02 10.41
C PHE A 12 0.09 -11.72 11.69
N GLY A 13 -0.43 -12.22 12.81
CA GLY A 13 0.15 -12.10 14.12
C GLY A 13 -0.54 -11.05 14.99
N ARG A 14 -0.05 -9.83 15.07
CA ARG A 14 -0.62 -8.76 15.90
C ARG A 14 -0.75 -7.46 15.11
N TRP A 15 -1.93 -6.84 15.16
CA TRP A 15 -2.16 -5.55 14.51
C TRP A 15 -1.09 -4.51 14.86
N PRO A 16 -0.63 -3.72 13.88
CA PRO A 16 0.23 -2.58 14.16
C PRO A 16 -0.53 -1.52 14.94
N ALA A 17 0.17 -0.75 15.77
CA ALA A 17 -0.46 0.26 16.62
C ALA A 17 -1.29 1.32 15.85
N TRP A 18 -1.01 1.51 14.57
CA TRP A 18 -1.70 2.49 13.72
C TRP A 18 -2.89 1.93 12.93
N ILE A 19 -3.29 0.68 13.15
CA ILE A 19 -4.35 0.05 12.32
C ILE A 19 -5.65 0.85 12.30
N GLU A 20 -6.02 1.47 13.41
CA GLU A 20 -7.24 2.25 13.52
C GLU A 20 -7.21 3.50 12.63
N PHE A 21 -6.04 4.12 12.49
CA PHE A 21 -5.82 5.26 11.58
C PHE A 21 -5.79 4.81 10.12
N PHE A 22 -5.21 3.66 9.83
CA PHE A 22 -5.31 3.06 8.49
C PHE A 22 -6.77 2.91 8.08
N VAL A 23 -7.59 2.26 8.92
CA VAL A 23 -9.03 2.08 8.65
C VAL A 23 -9.72 3.44 8.50
N GLU A 24 -9.36 4.43 9.33
CA GLU A 24 -9.94 5.78 9.21
C GLU A 24 -9.65 6.39 7.85
N THR A 25 -8.43 6.25 7.33
CA THR A 25 -8.11 6.78 5.99
C THR A 25 -8.84 6.04 4.87
N CYS A 26 -9.12 4.75 5.02
CA CYS A 26 -9.90 3.97 4.06
C CYS A 26 -11.36 4.46 3.96
N LYS A 27 -12.00 4.85 5.06
CA LYS A 27 -13.39 5.36 5.10
C LYS A 27 -13.63 6.51 4.14
N TRP A 28 -12.62 7.34 3.90
CA TRP A 28 -12.70 8.52 3.03
C TRP A 28 -12.57 8.20 1.55
N ASN A 29 -12.51 6.91 1.21
CA ASN A 29 -12.53 6.37 -0.14
C ASN A 29 -13.65 5.32 -0.23
N PRO A 30 -14.93 5.69 -0.05
CA PRO A 30 -16.03 4.73 0.17
C PRO A 30 -16.37 3.85 -1.04
N ASP A 31 -15.91 4.23 -2.22
CA ASP A 31 -16.06 3.49 -3.48
C ASP A 31 -14.91 2.51 -3.78
N ILE A 32 -13.97 2.38 -2.84
CA ILE A 32 -12.87 1.43 -2.88
C ILE A 32 -13.03 0.44 -1.74
N HIS A 33 -12.92 -0.87 -2.01
CA HIS A 33 -13.04 -1.89 -0.99
C HIS A 33 -11.68 -2.51 -0.66
N TRP A 34 -11.37 -2.64 0.64
CA TRP A 34 -10.18 -3.32 1.13
C TRP A 34 -10.53 -4.69 1.67
N PHE A 35 -9.99 -5.74 1.06
CA PHE A 35 -10.07 -7.11 1.55
C PHE A 35 -8.80 -7.42 2.34
N ILE A 36 -8.90 -7.54 3.64
CA ILE A 36 -7.75 -7.77 4.52
C ILE A 36 -7.83 -9.16 5.14
N TYR A 37 -6.93 -10.03 4.72
CA TYR A 37 -6.82 -11.41 5.21
C TYR A 37 -5.90 -11.46 6.42
N THR A 38 -6.40 -12.00 7.55
CA THR A 38 -5.71 -11.86 8.83
C THR A 38 -6.17 -12.83 9.90
N ASP A 39 -5.28 -13.14 10.86
CA ASP A 39 -5.56 -13.80 12.13
C ASP A 39 -5.58 -12.83 13.33
N CYS A 40 -5.34 -11.57 13.12
CA CYS A 40 -5.26 -10.55 14.18
C CYS A 40 -6.61 -10.18 14.82
N GLY A 41 -7.73 -10.77 14.38
CA GLY A 41 -9.06 -10.32 14.75
C GLY A 41 -9.49 -9.09 13.95
N SER A 42 -10.51 -8.37 14.43
CA SER A 42 -10.99 -7.17 13.76
C SER A 42 -10.51 -5.91 14.49
N PRO A 43 -10.11 -4.85 13.78
CA PRO A 43 -9.85 -3.54 14.37
C PRO A 43 -11.06 -3.02 15.15
N GLU A 44 -10.88 -2.10 16.10
CA GLU A 44 -11.99 -1.41 16.77
C GLU A 44 -12.69 -0.46 15.80
N ASN A 45 -11.92 0.25 14.98
CA ASN A 45 -12.44 1.12 13.95
C ASN A 45 -13.06 0.27 12.83
N ARG A 46 -14.33 0.53 12.50
CA ARG A 46 -15.07 -0.20 11.47
C ARG A 46 -15.37 0.71 10.30
N ALA A 47 -15.30 0.15 9.11
CA ALA A 47 -15.68 0.81 7.88
C ALA A 47 -16.35 -0.23 6.95
N ASP A 48 -17.45 0.14 6.32
CA ASP A 48 -18.21 -0.77 5.44
C ASP A 48 -17.39 -1.23 4.23
N ASN A 49 -16.42 -0.43 3.83
CA ASN A 49 -15.51 -0.69 2.72
C ASN A 49 -14.19 -1.36 3.15
N VAL A 50 -14.01 -1.72 4.43
CA VAL A 50 -12.85 -2.48 4.93
C VAL A 50 -13.32 -3.85 5.41
N LEU A 51 -13.13 -4.85 4.57
CA LEU A 51 -13.66 -6.21 4.73
C LEU A 51 -12.59 -7.11 5.35
N ILE A 52 -12.69 -7.36 6.66
CA ILE A 52 -11.76 -8.25 7.35
C ILE A 52 -12.14 -9.70 7.04
N ARG A 53 -11.22 -10.44 6.45
CA ARG A 53 -11.31 -11.87 6.14
C ARG A 53 -10.48 -12.65 7.16
N HIS A 54 -11.17 -13.21 8.16
CA HIS A 54 -10.50 -13.99 9.20
C HIS A 54 -10.00 -15.32 8.63
N ILE A 55 -8.69 -15.49 8.64
CA ILE A 55 -8.01 -16.69 8.17
C ILE A 55 -6.69 -16.83 8.94
N SER A 56 -6.32 -18.04 9.37
CA SER A 56 -5.02 -18.27 9.97
C SER A 56 -3.90 -18.16 8.92
N PHE A 57 -2.68 -17.86 9.36
CA PHE A 57 -1.52 -17.86 8.47
C PHE A 57 -1.34 -19.20 7.75
N ALA A 58 -1.56 -20.33 8.47
CA ALA A 58 -1.49 -21.67 7.89
C ALA A 58 -2.55 -21.90 6.82
N ASP A 59 -3.81 -21.50 7.08
CA ASP A 59 -4.90 -21.64 6.10
C ASP A 59 -4.71 -20.73 4.90
N TYR A 60 -4.14 -19.54 5.10
CA TYR A 60 -3.79 -18.63 3.99
C TYR A 60 -2.74 -19.25 3.07
N LYS A 61 -1.68 -19.85 3.61
CA LYS A 61 -0.70 -20.62 2.84
C LYS A 61 -1.35 -21.79 2.09
N ALA A 62 -2.25 -22.51 2.74
CA ALA A 62 -3.00 -23.59 2.09
C ALA A 62 -3.91 -23.08 0.97
N LEU A 63 -4.57 -21.92 1.14
CA LEU A 63 -5.34 -21.25 0.09
C LEU A 63 -4.46 -20.90 -1.10
N ALA A 64 -3.34 -20.22 -0.86
CA ALA A 64 -2.39 -19.86 -1.90
C ALA A 64 -1.91 -21.07 -2.69
N ARG A 65 -1.51 -22.15 -1.99
CA ARG A 65 -1.11 -23.43 -2.60
C ARG A 65 -2.21 -24.04 -3.49
N ARG A 66 -3.44 -24.09 -2.99
CA ARG A 66 -4.56 -24.64 -3.78
C ARG A 66 -4.83 -23.86 -5.06
N ARG A 67 -4.70 -22.53 -5.01
CA ARG A 67 -5.01 -21.65 -6.15
C ARG A 67 -3.89 -21.60 -7.17
N THR A 68 -2.65 -21.60 -6.72
CA THR A 68 -1.48 -21.34 -7.60
C THR A 68 -0.64 -22.57 -7.90
N GLY A 69 -0.80 -23.66 -7.14
CA GLY A 69 0.09 -24.82 -7.19
C GLY A 69 1.48 -24.60 -6.55
N ILE A 70 1.79 -23.40 -6.10
CA ILE A 70 3.07 -23.08 -5.45
C ILE A 70 3.16 -23.79 -4.10
N THR A 71 4.20 -24.57 -3.91
CA THR A 71 4.38 -25.42 -2.71
C THR A 71 5.23 -24.77 -1.62
N ALA A 72 5.70 -23.57 -1.83
CA ALA A 72 6.47 -22.83 -0.83
C ALA A 72 5.68 -22.70 0.50
N ASP A 73 6.37 -22.90 1.59
CA ASP A 73 5.80 -22.88 2.95
C ASP A 73 6.62 -21.94 3.86
N PRO A 74 6.48 -20.62 3.70
CA PRO A 74 7.25 -19.67 4.48
C PRO A 74 6.84 -19.69 5.96
N ASP A 75 7.83 -19.64 6.86
CA ASP A 75 7.61 -19.47 8.29
C ASP A 75 7.33 -18.02 8.68
N ASN A 76 7.86 -17.08 7.88
CA ASN A 76 7.71 -15.65 8.12
C ASN A 76 6.59 -15.06 7.24
N PRO A 77 5.51 -14.48 7.82
CA PRO A 77 4.44 -13.82 7.05
C PRO A 77 4.92 -12.72 6.10
N TYR A 78 6.04 -12.07 6.40
CA TYR A 78 6.61 -11.03 5.53
C TYR A 78 7.01 -11.56 4.14
N LYS A 79 7.32 -12.85 4.03
CA LYS A 79 7.61 -13.51 2.74
C LYS A 79 6.41 -13.50 1.80
N LEU A 80 5.18 -13.40 2.31
CA LEU A 80 3.98 -13.28 1.48
C LEU A 80 3.97 -12.02 0.60
N CYS A 81 4.82 -11.03 0.89
CA CYS A 81 4.98 -9.87 0.01
C CYS A 81 5.40 -10.29 -1.40
N ASP A 82 6.28 -11.29 -1.53
CA ASP A 82 6.67 -11.84 -2.84
C ASP A 82 5.51 -12.55 -3.57
N LEU A 83 4.42 -12.89 -2.87
CA LEU A 83 3.23 -13.53 -3.44
C LEU A 83 2.23 -12.52 -4.04
N ARG A 84 2.45 -11.20 -3.89
CA ARG A 84 1.53 -10.17 -4.40
C ARG A 84 1.17 -10.32 -5.88
N PRO A 85 2.09 -10.66 -6.80
CA PRO A 85 1.74 -10.88 -8.19
C PRO A 85 0.66 -11.96 -8.42
N ALA A 86 0.53 -12.91 -7.49
CA ALA A 86 -0.47 -13.97 -7.55
C ALA A 86 -1.78 -13.65 -6.81
N GLN A 87 -1.87 -12.52 -6.09
CA GLN A 87 -3.05 -12.21 -5.26
C GLN A 87 -4.35 -12.12 -6.06
N GLY A 88 -4.30 -11.57 -7.27
CA GLY A 88 -5.48 -11.54 -8.14
C GLY A 88 -6.05 -12.92 -8.47
N HIS A 89 -5.19 -13.93 -8.60
CA HIS A 89 -5.59 -15.32 -8.82
C HIS A 89 -6.04 -16.00 -7.52
N ILE A 90 -5.30 -15.82 -6.45
CA ILE A 90 -5.63 -16.39 -5.13
C ILE A 90 -7.03 -15.97 -4.68
N HIS A 91 -7.37 -14.71 -4.88
CA HIS A 91 -8.61 -14.07 -4.42
C HIS A 91 -9.61 -13.78 -5.54
N ALA A 92 -9.52 -14.51 -6.65
CA ALA A 92 -10.35 -14.27 -7.83
C ALA A 92 -11.86 -14.27 -7.52
N ASP A 93 -12.32 -15.11 -6.59
CA ASP A 93 -13.72 -15.18 -6.20
C ASP A 93 -14.19 -13.92 -5.44
N ASP A 94 -13.33 -13.38 -4.54
CA ASP A 94 -13.65 -12.17 -3.76
C ASP A 94 -13.68 -10.91 -4.63
N ILE A 95 -12.90 -10.89 -5.72
CA ILE A 95 -12.79 -9.73 -6.62
C ILE A 95 -13.57 -9.86 -7.92
N ALA A 96 -14.36 -10.92 -8.09
CA ALA A 96 -15.04 -11.24 -9.37
C ALA A 96 -15.94 -10.11 -9.90
N GLY A 97 -16.49 -9.27 -9.02
CA GLY A 97 -17.38 -8.16 -9.39
C GLY A 97 -16.70 -6.81 -9.58
N TYR A 98 -15.38 -6.74 -9.52
CA TYR A 98 -14.63 -5.48 -9.60
C TYR A 98 -13.97 -5.32 -10.98
N ASP A 99 -13.91 -4.08 -11.46
CA ASP A 99 -13.21 -3.72 -12.71
C ASP A 99 -11.69 -3.75 -12.54
N PHE A 100 -11.22 -3.43 -11.33
CA PHE A 100 -9.80 -3.42 -10.96
C PHE A 100 -9.58 -4.10 -9.63
N PHE A 101 -8.42 -4.72 -9.49
CA PHE A 101 -7.87 -5.13 -8.21
C PHE A 101 -6.50 -4.49 -8.00
N GLY A 102 -6.08 -4.44 -6.76
CA GLY A 102 -4.74 -3.97 -6.42
C GLY A 102 -4.26 -4.64 -5.15
N PHE A 103 -3.03 -4.37 -4.80
CA PHE A 103 -2.47 -4.75 -3.51
C PHE A 103 -1.98 -3.52 -2.78
N GLY A 104 -1.99 -3.60 -1.47
CA GLY A 104 -1.60 -2.50 -0.61
C GLY A 104 -1.07 -2.97 0.73
N ASP A 105 -0.14 -2.21 1.29
CA ASP A 105 0.38 -2.42 2.63
C ASP A 105 -0.49 -1.76 3.70
N LEU A 106 -0.39 -2.26 4.94
CA LEU A 106 -1.09 -1.69 6.08
C LEU A 106 -0.30 -0.58 6.80
N ASP A 107 0.89 -0.25 6.34
CA ASP A 107 1.68 0.90 6.80
C ASP A 107 1.60 2.09 5.83
N VAL A 108 0.47 2.18 5.15
CA VAL A 108 0.09 3.24 4.23
C VAL A 108 -1.11 4.01 4.82
N PHE A 109 -1.04 5.33 4.79
CA PHE A 109 -2.16 6.21 5.14
C PHE A 109 -2.67 6.88 3.87
N TYR A 110 -3.91 6.62 3.50
CA TYR A 110 -4.47 7.08 2.23
C TYR A 110 -4.99 8.50 2.29
N GLY A 111 -4.70 9.27 1.24
CA GLY A 111 -5.43 10.47 0.86
C GLY A 111 -6.70 10.13 0.06
N ARG A 112 -7.20 11.09 -0.69
CA ARG A 112 -8.33 10.88 -1.62
C ARG A 112 -7.80 10.22 -2.91
N ILE A 113 -7.89 8.90 -2.98
CA ILE A 113 -7.32 8.11 -4.09
C ILE A 113 -7.91 8.56 -5.43
N ARG A 114 -9.24 8.76 -5.52
CA ARG A 114 -9.90 9.18 -6.75
C ARG A 114 -9.58 10.61 -7.20
N GLY A 115 -9.03 11.42 -6.32
CA GLY A 115 -8.54 12.74 -6.67
C GLY A 115 -7.29 12.71 -7.57
N ILE A 116 -6.53 11.60 -7.51
CA ILE A 116 -5.29 11.38 -8.26
C ILE A 116 -5.46 10.25 -9.27
N PHE A 117 -5.93 9.10 -8.84
CA PHE A 117 -6.33 7.99 -9.72
C PHE A 117 -7.77 8.20 -10.20
N THR A 118 -7.91 9.09 -11.17
CA THR A 118 -9.20 9.49 -11.75
C THR A 118 -9.79 8.39 -12.64
N ASP A 119 -11.09 8.47 -12.92
CA ASP A 119 -11.77 7.58 -13.86
C ASP A 119 -11.12 7.60 -15.25
N ALA A 120 -10.61 8.75 -15.66
CA ALA A 120 -9.87 8.87 -16.93
C ALA A 120 -8.60 8.01 -16.95
N LEU A 121 -7.85 7.96 -15.83
CA LEU A 121 -6.67 7.11 -15.72
C LEU A 121 -7.03 5.62 -15.73
N PHE A 122 -8.08 5.22 -15.01
CA PHE A 122 -8.57 3.83 -15.03
C PHE A 122 -9.04 3.41 -16.42
N ASN A 123 -9.73 4.28 -17.15
CA ASN A 123 -10.19 3.99 -18.50
C ASN A 123 -9.04 3.91 -19.52
N ALA A 124 -7.99 4.68 -19.31
CA ALA A 124 -6.86 4.75 -20.22
C ALA A 124 -5.81 3.64 -20.00
N HIS A 125 -5.76 3.03 -18.81
CA HIS A 125 -4.66 2.12 -18.44
C HIS A 125 -5.17 0.79 -17.89
N ASP A 126 -4.32 -0.23 -17.99
CA ASP A 126 -4.56 -1.56 -17.48
C ASP A 126 -3.75 -1.81 -16.19
N VAL A 127 -2.62 -1.11 -16.02
CA VAL A 127 -1.79 -1.13 -14.82
C VAL A 127 -1.43 0.29 -14.41
N LEU A 128 -1.67 0.62 -13.14
CA LEU A 128 -1.26 1.87 -12.50
C LEU A 128 -0.30 1.54 -11.37
N SER A 129 0.94 1.98 -11.50
CA SER A 129 1.94 1.93 -10.44
C SER A 129 2.33 3.34 -9.99
N THR A 130 2.62 3.48 -8.73
CA THR A 130 3.05 4.73 -8.09
C THR A 130 4.55 4.91 -8.09
N HIS A 131 5.26 4.20 -8.95
CA HIS A 131 6.71 4.28 -9.12
C HIS A 131 7.09 4.16 -10.60
N PRO A 132 8.11 4.90 -11.10
CA PRO A 132 8.45 4.93 -12.51
C PRO A 132 9.11 3.64 -13.05
N GLU A 133 9.65 2.79 -12.18
CA GLU A 133 10.47 1.64 -12.61
C GLU A 133 10.01 0.30 -12.04
N ILE A 134 9.07 0.29 -11.08
CA ILE A 134 8.63 -0.93 -10.41
C ILE A 134 7.11 -0.96 -10.29
N VAL A 135 6.53 -2.13 -10.12
CA VAL A 135 5.17 -2.26 -9.62
C VAL A 135 5.23 -2.09 -8.11
N SER A 136 4.71 -0.98 -7.60
CA SER A 136 4.79 -0.67 -6.17
C SER A 136 4.06 -1.69 -5.32
N GLY A 137 4.79 -2.55 -4.59
CA GLY A 137 4.20 -3.57 -3.73
C GLY A 137 3.31 -3.02 -2.62
N HIS A 138 3.56 -1.78 -2.18
CA HIS A 138 2.76 -1.12 -1.15
C HIS A 138 1.47 -0.46 -1.67
N PHE A 139 1.39 -0.15 -2.97
CA PHE A 139 0.15 0.29 -3.64
C PHE A 139 0.30 0.24 -5.17
N ALA A 140 -0.37 -0.68 -5.80
CA ALA A 140 -0.52 -0.75 -7.25
C ALA A 140 -1.91 -1.28 -7.61
N VAL A 141 -2.39 -0.93 -8.82
CA VAL A 141 -3.72 -1.28 -9.30
C VAL A 141 -3.62 -1.90 -10.69
N LEU A 142 -4.30 -3.02 -10.90
CA LEU A 142 -4.32 -3.77 -12.14
C LEU A 142 -5.78 -3.99 -12.59
N ARG A 143 -6.03 -3.93 -13.89
CA ARG A 143 -7.35 -4.28 -14.45
C ARG A 143 -7.66 -5.74 -14.12
N ASN A 144 -8.90 -6.02 -13.73
CA ASN A 144 -9.31 -7.34 -13.31
C ASN A 144 -9.61 -8.25 -14.52
N THR A 145 -8.56 -8.60 -15.25
CA THR A 145 -8.59 -9.58 -16.34
C THR A 145 -7.95 -10.89 -15.90
N GLU A 146 -8.30 -12.00 -16.54
CA GLU A 146 -7.66 -13.28 -16.28
C GLU A 146 -6.14 -13.21 -16.52
N GLU A 147 -5.71 -12.55 -17.58
CA GLU A 147 -4.30 -12.34 -17.91
C GLU A 147 -3.55 -11.65 -16.77
N LEU A 148 -4.07 -10.55 -16.22
CA LEU A 148 -3.40 -9.84 -15.14
C LEU A 148 -3.50 -10.56 -13.80
N ARG A 149 -4.58 -11.28 -13.51
CA ARG A 149 -4.64 -12.13 -12.31
C ARG A 149 -3.60 -13.24 -12.32
N ARG A 150 -3.28 -13.78 -13.51
CA ARG A 150 -2.34 -14.89 -13.69
C ARG A 150 -0.96 -14.45 -14.21
N ALA A 151 -0.69 -13.17 -14.25
CA ALA A 151 0.57 -12.62 -14.76
C ALA A 151 1.83 -13.19 -14.08
N TYR A 152 1.74 -13.59 -12.81
CA TYR A 152 2.85 -14.24 -12.10
C TYR A 152 3.34 -15.53 -12.77
N GLU A 153 2.49 -16.24 -13.54
CA GLU A 153 2.85 -17.47 -14.26
C GLU A 153 3.80 -17.19 -15.43
N LEU A 154 3.85 -15.96 -15.91
CA LEU A 154 4.77 -15.50 -16.95
C LEU A 154 6.17 -15.16 -16.40
N MET A 155 6.36 -15.19 -15.09
CA MET A 155 7.65 -14.91 -14.44
C MET A 155 8.50 -16.18 -14.37
N PRO A 156 9.61 -16.28 -15.12
CA PRO A 156 10.32 -17.55 -15.32
C PRO A 156 10.83 -18.23 -14.03
N ALA A 157 11.03 -17.47 -12.97
CA ALA A 157 11.61 -17.97 -11.73
C ALA A 157 10.67 -17.79 -10.52
N PHE A 158 9.37 -17.53 -10.72
CA PHE A 158 8.46 -17.20 -9.63
C PHE A 158 8.43 -18.26 -8.53
N ASP A 159 8.22 -19.53 -8.91
CA ASP A 159 8.22 -20.65 -7.96
C ASP A 159 9.56 -20.78 -7.23
N HIS A 160 10.67 -20.64 -7.92
CA HIS A 160 12.01 -20.65 -7.31
C HIS A 160 12.17 -19.57 -6.24
N TRP A 161 11.73 -18.33 -6.55
CA TRP A 161 11.79 -17.23 -5.60
C TRP A 161 10.90 -17.48 -4.38
N MET A 162 9.75 -18.09 -4.57
CA MET A 162 8.84 -18.41 -3.48
C MET A 162 9.43 -19.42 -2.48
N HIS A 163 10.31 -20.32 -2.93
CA HIS A 163 11.00 -21.29 -2.07
C HIS A 163 12.19 -20.73 -1.28
N LYS A 164 12.62 -19.49 -1.58
CA LYS A 164 13.66 -18.84 -0.77
C LYS A 164 13.08 -18.35 0.55
N PRO A 165 13.83 -18.42 1.66
CA PRO A 165 13.31 -18.04 2.99
C PRO A 165 13.11 -16.52 3.14
N ASP A 166 13.93 -15.73 2.45
CA ASP A 166 13.92 -14.27 2.56
C ASP A 166 12.97 -13.62 1.55
N TYR A 167 12.55 -12.38 1.85
CA TYR A 167 11.84 -11.50 0.92
C TYR A 167 12.80 -10.98 -0.16
N PHE A 168 12.45 -11.16 -1.44
CA PHE A 168 13.29 -10.85 -2.60
C PHE A 168 12.79 -9.67 -3.43
N ARG A 169 11.67 -9.04 -3.07
CA ARG A 169 11.04 -7.96 -3.84
C ARG A 169 10.61 -8.41 -5.23
N VAL A 170 10.14 -9.63 -5.33
CA VAL A 170 9.64 -10.21 -6.58
C VAL A 170 8.42 -9.44 -7.09
N ASP A 171 7.61 -8.96 -6.16
CA ASP A 171 6.44 -8.11 -6.39
C ASP A 171 6.78 -6.74 -7.02
N ASP A 172 7.94 -6.21 -6.70
CA ASP A 172 8.35 -4.89 -7.20
C ASP A 172 9.03 -4.99 -8.59
N ARG A 173 10.22 -5.58 -8.64
CA ARG A 173 11.11 -5.53 -9.81
C ARG A 173 10.83 -6.60 -10.82
N GLU A 174 10.84 -7.85 -10.39
CA GLU A 174 10.67 -8.99 -11.31
C GLU A 174 9.32 -8.93 -11.99
N PHE A 175 8.29 -8.53 -11.25
CA PHE A 175 6.95 -8.36 -11.80
C PHE A 175 6.87 -7.20 -12.80
N ALA A 176 7.62 -6.11 -12.57
CA ALA A 176 7.66 -4.97 -13.49
C ALA A 176 8.25 -5.31 -14.86
N HIS A 177 9.21 -6.24 -14.92
CA HIS A 177 9.82 -6.67 -16.18
C HIS A 177 8.81 -7.25 -17.18
N LEU A 178 7.68 -7.77 -16.72
CA LEU A 178 6.61 -8.23 -17.61
C LEU A 178 6.03 -7.12 -18.48
N PHE A 179 6.05 -5.88 -18.02
CA PHE A 179 5.43 -4.70 -18.65
C PHE A 179 6.44 -3.86 -19.45
N GLU A 180 7.72 -4.18 -19.40
CA GLU A 180 8.77 -3.52 -20.20
C GLU A 180 8.59 -3.81 -21.70
N PRO A 181 9.21 -3.03 -22.61
CA PRO A 181 9.07 -3.20 -24.07
C PRO A 181 9.37 -4.60 -24.59
N ALA A 182 10.24 -5.38 -23.90
CA ALA A 182 10.55 -6.76 -24.22
C ALA A 182 9.80 -7.79 -23.35
N GLY A 183 8.95 -7.32 -22.44
CA GLY A 183 8.22 -8.17 -21.50
C GLY A 183 7.00 -8.84 -22.13
N ALA A 184 6.55 -9.92 -21.52
CA ALA A 184 5.40 -10.69 -22.00
C ALA A 184 4.08 -9.91 -22.04
N LEU A 185 3.96 -8.86 -21.22
CA LEU A 185 2.79 -7.99 -21.11
C LEU A 185 3.03 -6.56 -21.64
N ALA A 186 4.02 -6.39 -22.51
CA ALA A 186 4.36 -5.11 -23.14
C ALA A 186 3.21 -4.48 -23.97
N HIS A 187 2.22 -5.27 -24.35
CA HIS A 187 1.04 -4.80 -25.09
C HIS A 187 0.01 -4.09 -24.20
N LEU A 188 0.11 -4.22 -22.89
CA LEU A 188 -0.81 -3.58 -21.95
C LEU A 188 -0.49 -2.09 -21.78
N ARG A 189 -1.53 -1.31 -21.53
CA ARG A 189 -1.41 0.12 -21.28
C ARG A 189 -1.02 0.36 -19.83
N THR A 190 0.20 0.73 -19.61
CA THR A 190 0.76 0.94 -18.26
C THR A 190 1.00 2.42 -17.98
N ARG A 191 0.81 2.81 -16.71
CA ARG A 191 1.23 4.10 -16.19
C ARG A 191 2.11 3.87 -14.96
N PHE A 192 3.40 4.01 -15.13
CA PHE A 192 4.42 3.92 -14.10
C PHE A 192 4.97 5.31 -13.84
N VAL A 193 4.42 6.00 -12.84
CA VAL A 193 4.73 7.40 -12.54
C VAL A 193 4.92 7.57 -11.04
N GLU A 194 5.86 8.41 -10.67
CA GLU A 194 6.11 8.82 -9.29
C GLU A 194 4.90 9.58 -8.71
N GLU A 195 4.00 8.87 -8.07
CA GLU A 195 2.92 9.43 -7.25
C GLU A 195 3.16 9.13 -5.77
N TYR A 196 4.37 8.77 -5.45
CA TYR A 196 4.63 8.09 -4.24
C TYR A 196 5.05 8.99 -3.11
N SER A 197 4.46 8.73 -2.01
CA SER A 197 4.64 9.45 -0.77
C SER A 197 5.41 8.59 0.25
N THR A 198 6.33 7.76 -0.24
CA THR A 198 7.30 7.10 0.62
C THR A 198 8.37 8.09 1.01
N ILE A 199 8.50 8.32 2.29
CA ILE A 199 9.49 9.25 2.84
C ILE A 199 10.88 8.84 2.37
N LEU A 200 11.71 9.83 2.09
CA LEU A 200 13.11 9.62 1.69
C LEU A 200 13.26 8.91 0.34
N SER A 201 12.48 9.34 -0.64
CA SER A 201 12.74 8.94 -2.02
C SER A 201 14.13 9.45 -2.45
N PRO A 202 15.05 8.57 -2.87
CA PRO A 202 16.35 9.02 -3.36
C PRO A 202 16.28 9.76 -4.70
N ARG A 203 15.10 9.77 -5.36
CA ARG A 203 14.87 10.35 -6.68
C ARG A 203 14.05 11.65 -6.67
N GLY A 204 13.56 12.04 -5.49
CA GLY A 204 12.62 13.16 -5.39
C GLY A 204 11.24 12.87 -5.99
N TRP A 205 10.46 13.90 -6.20
CA TRP A 205 9.17 13.85 -6.84
C TRP A 205 9.30 13.90 -8.37
N HIS A 206 8.27 13.51 -9.10
CA HIS A 206 8.26 13.56 -10.57
C HIS A 206 8.41 14.97 -11.14
N ASP A 207 8.15 16.01 -10.36
CA ASP A 207 8.42 17.41 -10.69
C ASP A 207 9.89 17.83 -10.46
N GLY A 208 10.74 16.89 -10.02
CA GLY A 208 12.17 17.10 -9.79
C GLY A 208 12.52 17.68 -8.42
N THR A 209 11.54 17.95 -7.56
CA THR A 209 11.84 18.42 -6.20
C THR A 209 12.41 17.32 -5.33
N MET A 210 13.36 17.69 -4.47
CA MET A 210 14.07 16.79 -3.54
C MET A 210 13.73 17.16 -2.09
N ASN A 211 12.44 17.34 -1.80
CA ASN A 211 12.03 17.59 -0.44
C ASN A 211 11.73 16.26 0.31
N TYR A 212 11.98 16.26 1.61
CA TYR A 212 11.72 15.13 2.50
C TYR A 212 10.84 15.59 3.65
N PRO A 213 9.52 15.68 3.45
CA PRO A 213 8.62 16.21 4.46
C PRO A 213 8.64 15.34 5.71
N LEU A 214 8.83 15.96 6.86
CA LEU A 214 8.85 15.28 8.16
C LEU A 214 7.48 15.30 8.84
N ARG A 215 6.57 16.18 8.39
CA ARG A 215 5.22 16.31 8.96
C ARG A 215 4.20 16.16 7.87
N TRP A 216 3.33 15.19 8.05
CA TRP A 216 2.22 14.90 7.18
C TRP A 216 0.93 15.14 7.92
N LEU A 217 0.01 15.82 7.28
CA LEU A 217 -1.29 16.15 7.83
C LEU A 217 -2.37 15.38 7.08
N TRP A 218 -3.17 14.65 7.82
CA TRP A 218 -4.37 14.03 7.30
C TRP A 218 -5.60 14.68 7.93
N LYS A 219 -6.52 15.19 7.10
CA LYS A 219 -7.81 15.76 7.54
C LYS A 219 -8.85 15.66 6.42
N ASN A 220 -10.05 15.19 6.76
CA ASN A 220 -11.17 15.06 5.82
C ASN A 220 -10.80 14.31 4.53
N GLY A 221 -10.01 13.23 4.64
CA GLY A 221 -9.52 12.45 3.52
C GLY A 221 -8.39 13.10 2.73
N ARG A 222 -8.00 14.34 3.01
CA ARG A 222 -6.85 14.99 2.38
C ARG A 222 -5.57 14.64 3.12
N LEU A 223 -4.56 14.31 2.37
CA LEU A 223 -3.21 14.10 2.87
C LEU A 223 -2.29 15.14 2.26
N THR A 224 -1.70 15.97 3.08
CA THR A 224 -0.76 17.04 2.71
C THR A 224 0.49 16.95 3.55
N ASN A 225 1.51 17.75 3.27
CA ASN A 225 2.71 17.82 4.10
C ASN A 225 3.20 19.27 4.27
N SER A 226 4.10 19.47 5.22
CA SER A 226 4.62 20.79 5.59
C SER A 226 5.55 21.44 4.55
N ALA A 227 6.00 20.70 3.54
CA ALA A 227 6.95 21.20 2.54
C ALA A 227 6.25 21.61 1.23
N ASP A 228 5.15 20.96 0.89
CA ASP A 228 4.49 21.11 -0.43
C ASP A 228 3.18 21.93 -0.38
N GLY A 229 2.89 22.55 0.77
CA GLY A 229 1.71 23.42 0.92
C GLY A 229 0.40 22.67 0.70
N ALA A 230 -0.45 23.17 -0.20
CA ALA A 230 -1.78 22.62 -0.46
C ALA A 230 -1.80 21.38 -1.39
N ARG A 231 -0.65 20.89 -1.83
CA ARG A 231 -0.56 19.66 -2.66
C ARG A 231 -1.13 18.47 -1.91
N GLU A 232 -2.06 17.76 -2.52
CA GLU A 232 -2.60 16.52 -1.99
C GLU A 232 -1.79 15.31 -2.49
N PHE A 233 -1.66 14.31 -1.64
CA PHE A 233 -0.93 13.08 -1.93
C PHE A 233 -1.87 11.88 -1.90
N LEU A 234 -1.55 10.88 -2.74
CA LEU A 234 -2.30 9.64 -2.85
C LEU A 234 -2.26 8.85 -1.55
N TYR A 235 -1.10 8.78 -0.92
CA TYR A 235 -0.85 8.10 0.35
C TYR A 235 0.46 8.60 0.98
N LEU A 236 0.65 8.22 2.24
CA LEU A 236 1.94 8.23 2.93
C LEU A 236 2.32 6.80 3.30
N HIS A 237 3.44 6.31 2.81
CA HIS A 237 4.01 5.02 3.19
C HIS A 237 5.12 5.21 4.22
N VAL A 238 4.93 4.73 5.45
CA VAL A 238 5.84 5.01 6.58
C VAL A 238 6.97 3.98 6.76
N MET A 239 7.23 3.18 5.73
CA MET A 239 8.24 2.13 5.76
C MET A 239 9.59 2.60 6.32
N ARG A 240 10.06 3.78 5.90
CA ARG A 240 11.36 4.30 6.31
C ARG A 240 11.42 4.66 7.80
N TRP A 241 10.34 5.19 8.36
CA TRP A 241 10.31 5.53 9.79
C TRP A 241 10.29 4.29 10.69
N LYS A 242 9.70 3.19 10.24
CA LYS A 242 9.65 1.93 11.00
C LYS A 242 10.82 0.99 10.75
N SER A 243 11.69 1.25 9.75
CA SER A 243 12.77 0.35 9.35
C SER A 243 14.14 0.86 9.77
N LEU A 244 14.91 0.02 10.45
CA LEU A 244 16.33 0.25 10.75
C LEU A 244 17.27 -0.28 9.64
N ARG A 245 16.74 -0.97 8.63
CA ARG A 245 17.55 -1.73 7.66
C ARG A 245 18.24 -0.90 6.57
N HIS A 246 17.88 0.36 6.40
CA HIS A 246 18.36 1.18 5.29
C HIS A 246 19.14 2.42 5.72
N ALA A 247 19.71 2.42 6.91
CA ALA A 247 20.38 3.56 7.55
C ALA A 247 21.59 4.14 6.80
N ALA A 248 22.13 3.45 5.82
CA ALA A 248 23.45 3.81 5.27
C ALA A 248 23.43 4.81 4.09
N ALA A 249 22.29 5.15 3.53
CA ALA A 249 22.26 5.82 2.22
C ALA A 249 21.45 7.12 2.13
N THR A 250 20.83 7.60 3.21
CA THR A 250 19.92 8.74 3.15
C THR A 250 20.24 9.84 4.13
N PRO A 251 20.19 11.12 3.72
CA PRO A 251 20.56 12.26 4.56
C PRO A 251 19.61 12.52 5.73
N ALA A 252 18.50 11.82 5.82
CA ALA A 252 17.53 12.10 6.86
C ALA A 252 17.79 11.24 8.09
N ALA A 253 18.14 11.88 9.17
CA ALA A 253 18.25 11.34 10.52
C ALA A 253 16.95 10.72 11.08
N THR A 254 15.97 10.43 10.23
CA THR A 254 14.63 9.96 10.60
C THR A 254 14.40 8.49 10.31
N GLU A 255 15.34 7.81 9.64
CA GLU A 255 15.22 6.38 9.40
C GLU A 255 15.22 5.61 10.72
N GLY A 256 14.23 4.72 10.88
CA GLY A 256 14.03 4.00 12.13
C GLY A 256 13.57 4.86 13.31
N ALA A 257 13.02 6.05 13.06
CA ALA A 257 12.51 6.92 14.13
C ALA A 257 11.44 6.23 14.99
N TRP A 258 10.65 5.33 14.39
CA TRP A 258 9.62 4.55 15.09
C TRP A 258 10.17 3.27 15.71
N THR A 259 11.21 3.39 16.52
CA THR A 259 11.84 2.25 17.20
C THR A 259 10.94 1.61 18.28
N ARG A 260 10.02 2.39 18.82
CA ARG A 260 9.06 1.96 19.85
C ARG A 260 7.64 2.03 19.29
N LEU A 261 7.31 1.09 18.40
CA LEU A 261 6.02 1.04 17.68
C LEU A 261 4.80 1.05 18.61
N ASP A 262 4.93 0.58 19.84
CA ASP A 262 3.91 0.62 20.88
C ASP A 262 3.60 2.04 21.41
N ARG A 263 4.48 3.01 21.18
CA ARG A 263 4.39 4.38 21.69
C ARG A 263 4.21 5.46 20.64
N ILE A 264 4.06 5.10 19.38
CA ILE A 264 3.94 6.07 18.30
C ILE A 264 2.55 6.71 18.23
N VAL A 265 1.51 6.02 18.69
CA VAL A 265 0.16 6.56 18.71
C VAL A 265 -0.05 7.38 19.98
N LYS A 266 -0.23 8.69 19.82
CA LYS A 266 -0.38 9.69 20.87
C LYS A 266 -1.68 10.49 20.73
N PHE A 267 -2.62 9.97 19.93
CA PHE A 267 -3.89 10.61 19.64
C PHE A 267 -5.01 9.56 19.55
N ASP A 268 -6.18 9.90 20.03
CA ASP A 268 -7.35 9.01 19.97
C ASP A 268 -7.91 9.00 18.54
N TRP A 269 -7.85 7.85 17.90
CA TRP A 269 -8.34 7.67 16.53
C TRP A 269 -9.82 8.02 16.34
N ARG A 270 -10.65 7.90 17.40
CA ARG A 270 -12.09 8.26 17.36
C ARG A 270 -12.32 9.73 17.04
N ARG A 271 -11.29 10.53 17.21
CA ARG A 271 -11.31 11.96 16.89
C ARG A 271 -10.72 12.26 15.52
N ALA A 272 -10.07 11.29 14.86
CA ALA A 272 -9.31 11.50 13.64
C ALA A 272 -10.17 12.07 12.50
N GLY A 273 -11.36 11.52 12.28
CA GLY A 273 -12.28 12.01 11.23
C GLY A 273 -12.73 13.45 11.40
N ARG A 274 -12.87 13.93 12.66
CA ARG A 274 -13.29 15.29 12.96
C ARG A 274 -12.13 16.28 13.03
N ASP A 275 -11.10 15.90 13.79
CA ASP A 275 -10.04 16.85 14.17
C ASP A 275 -8.82 16.78 13.20
N GLY A 276 -8.70 15.68 12.44
CA GLY A 276 -7.50 15.35 11.68
C GLY A 276 -6.36 14.89 12.57
N PHE A 277 -5.30 14.39 11.98
CA PHE A 277 -4.09 13.96 12.70
C PHE A 277 -2.82 14.26 11.90
N CYS A 278 -1.74 14.41 12.63
CA CYS A 278 -0.39 14.60 12.09
C CYS A 278 0.41 13.29 12.23
N ILE A 279 1.15 12.96 11.19
CA ILE A 279 2.07 11.82 11.13
C ILE A 279 3.49 12.38 10.98
N SER A 280 4.38 12.00 11.87
CA SER A 280 5.77 12.49 11.91
C SER A 280 6.72 11.43 12.47
N PRO A 281 8.05 11.66 12.47
CA PRO A 281 8.99 10.79 13.19
C PRO A 281 8.65 10.59 14.67
N ASP A 282 7.95 11.55 15.28
CA ASP A 282 7.51 11.47 16.68
C ASP A 282 6.25 10.58 16.87
N GLY A 283 5.64 10.13 15.78
CA GLY A 283 4.45 9.31 15.78
C GLY A 283 3.20 10.01 15.25
N ILE A 284 2.03 9.52 15.66
CA ILE A 284 0.71 10.01 15.27
C ILE A 284 0.15 10.87 16.41
N THR A 285 -0.08 12.15 16.13
CA THR A 285 -0.51 13.17 17.09
C THR A 285 -1.74 13.92 16.58
N ALA A 286 -2.38 14.73 17.45
CA ALA A 286 -3.46 15.62 16.99
C ALA A 286 -2.90 16.67 16.00
N ALA A 287 -3.69 17.03 14.99
CA ALA A 287 -3.34 18.07 14.03
C ALA A 287 -3.02 19.42 14.69
N ALA A 288 -3.81 19.82 15.70
CA ALA A 288 -3.63 21.07 16.43
C ALA A 288 -2.31 21.17 17.24
N THR A 289 -1.77 20.04 17.71
CA THR A 289 -0.48 20.00 18.45
C THR A 289 0.72 20.16 17.54
N ALA A 290 0.56 20.06 16.24
CA ALA A 290 1.61 20.22 15.26
C ALA A 290 1.95 21.69 14.94
N GLY A 291 1.28 22.66 15.58
CA GLY A 291 1.47 24.09 15.31
C GLY A 291 0.94 24.55 13.96
N LEU A 292 0.10 23.75 13.33
CA LEU A 292 -0.56 24.04 12.06
C LEU A 292 -1.79 24.91 12.33
N ARG A 293 -1.91 26.04 11.65
CA ARG A 293 -3.08 26.94 11.72
C ARG A 293 -4.17 26.49 10.74
N ASP A 294 -5.42 26.89 10.98
CA ASP A 294 -6.56 26.57 10.09
C ASP A 294 -6.39 26.99 8.61
N GLY A 295 -5.33 27.71 8.26
CA GLY A 295 -4.98 28.06 6.89
C GLY A 295 -3.95 27.12 6.21
N ASP A 296 -3.46 26.11 6.92
CA ASP A 296 -2.49 25.12 6.40
C ASP A 296 -3.20 23.89 5.78
N PHE A 297 -4.54 23.98 5.61
CA PHE A 297 -5.40 22.89 5.13
C PHE A 297 -5.92 23.13 3.71
#